data_c8bbca8caf147cf027c86f544422a655
#
_entry.id   c8bbca8caf147cf027c86f544422a655
#
_cell.length_a   1.000
_cell.length_b   1.000
_cell.length_c   1.000
_cell.angle_alpha   90.00
_cell.angle_beta   90.00
_cell.angle_gamma   90.00
#
_symmetry.space_group_name_H-M   'P 1'
#
loop_
_entity.id
_entity.type
_entity.pdbx_description
1 polymer ?
#
loop_
_entity_poly.entity_id
_entity_poly.type
_entity_poly.pdbx_seq_one_letter_code
_entity_poly.pdbx_strand_id
1 'polypeptide(L)'
;MTGQAAGHTRLRVTRAGIDTYQQPVVYMHRDCEVCRSEGFAAMTRVRLDVGARTLVATLNVVVDDRLGLDEVALSEAAWTLLDPMP
;
A
#
# COMPACT_ATOMS: atom_id res chain seq x y z
N MET A 1 -4.47 7.11 10.44
CA MET A 1 -4.12 6.62 11.01
C MET A 1 -3.25 6.85 11.68
N THR A 2 -3.29 7.10 12.10
CA THR A 2 -2.67 7.28 12.59
C THR A 2 -1.90 6.77 13.08
N GLY A 3 -1.77 6.77 13.45
CA GLY A 3 -1.10 6.38 14.01
C GLY A 3 -0.27 5.99 13.94
N GLN A 4 -0.35 5.99 13.80
CA GLN A 4 0.51 5.63 13.64
C GLN A 4 1.60 6.32 13.66
N ALA A 5 1.57 7.19 14.01
CA ALA A 5 2.70 7.98 13.91
C ALA A 5 3.86 7.40 14.60
N ALA A 6 3.69 7.08 15.78
CA ALA A 6 4.75 6.43 16.49
C ALA A 6 5.06 5.10 15.88
N GLY A 7 4.09 4.55 15.21
CA GLY A 7 4.22 3.24 14.64
C GLY A 7 4.50 3.24 13.17
N HIS A 8 5.21 4.22 12.68
CA HIS A 8 5.55 4.22 11.26
C HIS A 8 6.23 2.93 10.88
N THR A 9 5.58 2.16 10.04
CA THR A 9 6.16 0.98 9.48
C THR A 9 6.58 1.30 8.06
N ARG A 10 7.82 0.98 7.75
CA ARG A 10 8.34 1.21 6.41
C ARG A 10 8.14 -0.04 5.58
N LEU A 11 7.54 0.15 4.44
CA LEU A 11 7.32 -0.92 3.48
C LEU A 11 8.04 -0.58 2.20
N ARG A 12 8.49 -1.60 1.49
CA ARG A 12 9.09 -1.39 0.19
C ARG A 12 7.97 -1.25 -0.83
N VAL A 13 8.09 -0.25 -1.68
CA VAL A 13 7.09 0.02 -2.72
C VAL A 13 7.44 -0.81 -3.94
N THR A 14 6.45 -1.56 -4.43
CA THR A 14 6.61 -2.31 -5.67
C THR A 14 5.48 -1.97 -6.61
N ARG A 15 5.66 -2.29 -7.88
CA ARG A 15 4.67 -2.01 -8.90
C ARG A 15 3.91 -3.30 -9.21
N ALA A 16 2.61 -3.29 -8.96
CA ALA A 16 1.80 -4.47 -9.18
C ALA A 16 1.55 -4.75 -10.65
N GLY A 17 1.57 -3.70 -11.47
CA GLY A 17 1.30 -3.87 -12.89
C GLY A 17 -0.16 -4.12 -13.19
N ILE A 18 -1.04 -3.72 -12.30
CA ILE A 18 -2.48 -3.94 -12.44
C ILE A 18 -3.15 -2.61 -12.73
N ASP A 19 -3.92 -2.58 -13.81
CA ASP A 19 -4.69 -1.40 -14.18
C ASP A 19 -6.04 -1.45 -13.45
N THR A 20 -6.24 -0.50 -12.57
CA THR A 20 -7.48 -0.40 -11.79
C THR A 20 -8.34 0.74 -12.27
N TYR A 21 -8.20 1.11 -13.52
CA TYR A 21 -9.08 2.07 -14.18
C TYR A 21 -9.06 3.42 -13.48
N GLN A 22 -7.87 3.93 -13.20
CA GLN A 22 -7.65 5.23 -12.56
C GLN A 22 -7.99 5.28 -11.08
N GLN A 23 -8.40 4.18 -10.49
CA GLN A 23 -8.63 4.12 -9.04
C GLN A 23 -7.31 3.74 -8.37
N PRO A 24 -6.80 4.58 -7.45
CA PRO A 24 -5.58 4.21 -6.75
C PRO A 24 -5.86 3.07 -5.78
N VAL A 25 -5.21 1.95 -6.00
CA VAL A 25 -5.35 0.76 -5.19
C VAL A 25 -3.96 0.29 -4.79
N VAL A 26 -3.82 -0.15 -3.57
CA VAL A 26 -2.59 -0.73 -3.08
C VAL A 26 -2.89 -2.13 -2.54
N TYR A 27 -1.87 -2.98 -2.58
CA TYR A 27 -2.00 -4.38 -2.20
C TYR A 27 -0.99 -4.67 -1.09
N MET A 28 -1.47 -5.27 -0.01
CA MET A 28 -0.61 -5.73 1.07
C MET A 28 -0.95 -7.17 1.40
N HIS A 29 0.07 -7.92 1.80
CA HIS A 29 -0.17 -9.29 2.21
C HIS A 29 -0.94 -9.30 3.52
N ARG A 30 -1.87 -10.24 3.66
CA ARG A 30 -2.70 -10.36 4.85
C ARG A 30 -1.84 -10.45 6.11
N ASP A 31 -0.71 -11.12 6.03
CA ASP A 31 0.18 -11.33 7.18
C ASP A 31 1.22 -10.23 7.33
N CYS A 32 1.13 -9.18 6.53
CA CYS A 32 1.98 -8.00 6.67
C CYS A 32 1.78 -7.40 8.06
N GLU A 33 2.87 -6.97 8.67
CA GLU A 33 2.80 -6.43 10.03
C GLU A 33 1.89 -5.22 10.11
N VAL A 34 1.89 -4.37 9.10
CA VAL A 34 1.02 -3.20 9.09
C VAL A 34 -0.44 -3.61 9.10
N CYS A 35 -0.81 -4.57 8.26
CA CYS A 35 -2.19 -5.04 8.22
C CYS A 35 -2.61 -5.63 9.56
N ARG A 36 -1.72 -6.37 10.18
CA ARG A 36 -2.03 -7.04 11.44
C ARG A 36 -2.13 -6.05 12.59
N SER A 37 -1.18 -5.12 12.68
CA SER A 37 -1.15 -4.20 13.82
C SER A 37 -2.20 -3.11 13.71
N GLU A 38 -2.54 -2.70 12.49
CA GLU A 38 -3.54 -1.66 12.28
C GLU A 38 -4.95 -2.23 12.14
N GLY A 39 -5.08 -3.54 12.03
CA GLY A 39 -6.38 -4.14 11.83
C GLY A 39 -6.98 -3.84 10.46
N PHE A 40 -6.14 -3.58 9.49
CA PHE A 40 -6.63 -3.27 8.15
C PHE A 40 -7.38 -4.45 7.55
N ALA A 41 -8.45 -4.13 6.88
CA ALA A 41 -9.23 -5.11 6.13
C ALA A 41 -9.32 -4.65 4.68
N ALA A 42 -9.80 -5.54 3.82
CA ALA A 42 -9.99 -5.19 2.42
C ALA A 42 -10.89 -3.97 2.30
N MET A 43 -10.61 -3.13 1.33
CA MET A 43 -11.35 -1.90 1.03
C MET A 43 -11.15 -0.79 2.04
N THR A 44 -10.20 -0.94 2.96
CA THR A 44 -9.83 0.15 3.86
C THR A 44 -9.09 1.23 3.08
N ARG A 45 -9.34 2.49 3.41
CA ARG A 45 -8.59 3.59 2.83
C ARG A 45 -7.32 3.78 3.64
N VAL A 46 -6.19 3.84 2.95
CA VAL A 46 -4.90 3.98 3.61
C VAL A 46 -4.14 5.14 2.99
N ARG A 47 -3.27 5.73 3.79
CA ARG A 47 -2.43 6.83 3.34
C ARG A 47 -1.00 6.33 3.19
N LEU A 48 -0.39 6.67 2.07
CA LEU A 48 1.01 6.34 1.80
C LEU A 48 1.80 7.63 1.62
N ASP A 49 2.98 7.66 2.20
CA ASP A 49 3.91 8.76 2.03
C ASP A 49 5.18 8.23 1.40
N VAL A 50 5.58 8.82 0.27
CA VAL A 50 6.84 8.48 -0.39
C VAL A 50 7.53 9.79 -0.68
N GLY A 51 8.63 10.06 0.03
CA GLY A 51 9.30 11.34 -0.08
C GLY A 51 8.34 12.46 0.30
N ALA A 52 8.17 13.43 -0.58
CA ALA A 52 7.28 14.54 -0.34
C ALA A 52 5.86 14.30 -0.86
N ARG A 53 5.60 13.12 -1.42
CA ARG A 53 4.30 12.82 -2.01
C ARG A 53 3.46 11.99 -1.08
N THR A 54 2.16 12.23 -1.10
CA THR A 54 1.18 11.54 -0.29
C THR A 54 0.06 11.05 -1.18
N LEU A 55 -0.40 9.83 -0.92
CA LEU A 55 -1.49 9.23 -1.67
C LEU A 55 -2.45 8.57 -0.69
N VAL A 56 -3.74 8.78 -0.89
CA VAL A 56 -4.77 8.01 -0.20
C VAL A 56 -5.34 7.02 -1.21
N ALA A 57 -5.32 5.76 -0.86
CA ALA A 57 -5.70 4.70 -1.77
C ALA A 57 -6.54 3.66 -1.05
N THR A 58 -7.24 2.85 -1.84
CA THR A 58 -8.00 1.71 -1.31
C THR A 58 -7.05 0.54 -1.16
N LEU A 59 -7.10 -0.12 -0.02
CA LEU A 59 -6.27 -1.28 0.26
C LEU A 59 -7.01 -2.55 -0.12
N ASN A 60 -6.34 -3.41 -0.90
CA ASN A 60 -6.77 -4.78 -1.09
C ASN A 60 -5.79 -5.68 -0.35
N VAL A 61 -6.32 -6.49 0.55
CA VAL A 61 -5.53 -7.44 1.30
C VAL A 61 -5.48 -8.73 0.50
N VAL A 62 -4.28 -9.23 0.26
CA VAL A 62 -4.10 -10.40 -0.61
C VAL A 62 -3.34 -11.49 0.13
N VAL A 63 -3.49 -12.70 -0.36
CA VAL A 63 -2.70 -13.85 0.08
C VAL A 63 -2.01 -14.37 -1.16
N ASP A 64 -0.79 -13.89 -1.39
CA ASP A 64 -0.06 -14.21 -2.62
C ASP A 64 1.42 -14.20 -2.26
N ASP A 65 2.07 -15.33 -2.49
CA ASP A 65 3.48 -15.50 -2.13
C ASP A 65 4.40 -14.59 -2.92
N ARG A 66 3.93 -14.02 -4.01
CA ARG A 66 4.73 -13.09 -4.80
C ARG A 66 4.86 -11.73 -4.13
N LEU A 67 4.00 -11.45 -3.15
CA LEU A 67 4.05 -10.19 -2.42
C LEU A 67 4.64 -10.45 -1.04
N GLY A 68 5.74 -9.78 -0.75
CA GLY A 68 6.43 -9.96 0.53
C GLY A 68 5.66 -9.31 1.66
N LEU A 69 6.00 -9.73 2.88
CA LEU A 69 5.35 -9.21 4.07
C LEU A 69 5.80 -7.79 4.40
N ASP A 70 6.83 -7.31 3.75
CA ASP A 70 7.37 -5.97 3.94
C ASP A 70 7.14 -5.09 2.71
N GLU A 71 6.22 -5.49 1.84
CA GLU A 71 5.99 -4.79 0.58
C GLU A 71 4.57 -4.25 0.52
N VAL A 72 4.43 -3.11 -0.15
CA VAL A 72 3.15 -2.61 -0.60
C VAL A 72 3.23 -2.47 -2.11
N ALA A 73 2.33 -3.14 -2.82
CA ALA A 73 2.32 -3.09 -4.28
C ALA A 73 1.29 -2.06 -4.72
N LEU A 74 1.64 -1.27 -5.72
CA LEU A 74 0.78 -0.19 -6.21
C LEU A 74 0.17 -0.57 -7.54
N SER A 75 -1.13 -0.30 -7.69
CA SER A 75 -1.76 -0.38 -9.00
C SER A 75 -1.13 0.65 -9.92
N GLU A 76 -1.39 0.54 -11.22
CA GLU A 76 -0.84 1.50 -12.17
C GLU A 76 -1.30 2.92 -11.86
N ALA A 77 -2.55 3.10 -11.46
CA ALA A 77 -3.05 4.42 -11.09
C ALA A 77 -2.32 4.96 -9.87
N ALA A 78 -2.14 4.13 -8.85
CA ALA A 78 -1.43 4.54 -7.64
C ALA A 78 0.03 4.83 -7.95
N TRP A 79 0.66 4.00 -8.78
CA TRP A 79 2.05 4.21 -9.17
C TRP A 79 2.24 5.56 -9.85
N THR A 80 1.34 5.88 -10.79
CA THR A 80 1.43 7.14 -11.52
C THR A 80 1.25 8.34 -10.60
N LEU A 81 0.27 8.26 -9.70
CA LEU A 81 -0.03 9.38 -8.81
C LEU A 81 1.07 9.60 -7.78
N LEU A 82 1.64 8.53 -7.27
CA LEU A 82 2.67 8.63 -6.25
C LEU A 82 4.03 8.90 -6.86
N ASP A 83 4.24 8.43 -8.09
CA ASP A 83 5.48 8.66 -8.85
C ASP A 83 6.71 8.36 -8.01
N PRO A 84 6.83 7.16 -7.47
CA PRO A 84 7.99 6.85 -6.64
C PRO A 84 9.25 6.79 -7.49
N MET A 85 10.36 7.10 -6.87
CA MET A 85 11.64 7.01 -7.57
C MET A 85 11.95 5.57 -7.88
N PRO A 86 12.47 5.31 -9.08
CA PRO A 86 12.85 3.94 -9.44
C PRO A 86 14.03 3.45 -8.64
#